data_a34257e131366dde2d6d0fceb5f145b8
#
_entry.id   a34257e131366dde2d6d0fceb5f145b8
#
_cell.length_a   1.000
_cell.length_b   1.000
_cell.length_c   1.000
_cell.angle_alpha   90.00
_cell.angle_beta   90.00
_cell.angle_gamma   90.00
#
_symmetry.space_group_name_H-M   'P 1'
#
loop_
_entity.id
_entity.type
_entity.pdbx_description
1 polymer ?
#
loop_
_entity_poly.entity_id
_entity_poly.type
_entity_poly.pdbx_seq_one_letter_code
_entity_poly.pdbx_strand_id
1 'polypeptide(L)'
;KPRKKLQMTTENLVRISETLGGQLPILIIAGGEPFTRKDLPEVVRAFYENNKLESVYLMSNGGIQQRIMPDVQRILDECPNLNVTVALGIDGLKEDNEKIRGKEGSWDKAIGTARQLQDIQKQIPRLDVQTCTCFMNSNQDRIFEWYDFLRYELKPDKINVNYIRPPSAKAEELNIDLNRYRKLSQMIDSDSQRGVIKNHYK
;
A
#
# COMPACT_ATOMS: atom_id res chain seq x y z
N LYS A 1 20.67 -13.82 16.96
CA LYS A 1 19.65 -12.98 17.60
C LYS A 1 19.28 -11.86 16.60
N PRO A 2 18.00 -11.60 16.27
CA PRO A 2 17.65 -10.46 15.43
C PRO A 2 18.11 -9.20 16.16
N ARG A 3 18.87 -8.35 15.48
CA ARG A 3 19.23 -7.02 16.00
C ARG A 3 17.92 -6.30 16.29
N LYS A 4 17.73 -5.82 17.52
CA LYS A 4 16.64 -4.90 17.87
C LYS A 4 16.71 -3.75 16.86
N LYS A 5 15.81 -3.69 15.88
CA LYS A 5 15.78 -2.56 14.95
C LYS A 5 15.49 -1.32 15.79
N LEU A 6 16.43 -0.41 15.83
CA LEU A 6 16.24 0.90 16.45
C LEU A 6 15.16 1.61 15.64
N GLN A 7 13.97 1.70 16.19
CA GLN A 7 12.89 2.51 15.65
C GLN A 7 13.10 3.96 16.10
N MET A 8 12.96 4.91 15.18
CA MET A 8 12.97 6.32 15.58
C MET A 8 11.80 6.59 16.54
N THR A 9 12.05 7.38 17.57
CA THR A 9 11.00 7.77 18.51
C THR A 9 10.04 8.78 17.88
N THR A 10 8.85 8.93 18.44
CA THR A 10 7.88 9.92 18.00
C THR A 10 8.46 11.31 18.04
N GLU A 11 9.16 11.67 19.13
CA GLU A 11 9.83 12.98 19.31
C GLU A 11 10.82 13.28 18.18
N ASN A 12 11.60 12.27 17.76
CA ASN A 12 12.55 12.43 16.66
C ASN A 12 11.84 12.68 15.34
N LEU A 13 10.73 11.97 15.08
CA LEU A 13 9.94 12.17 13.86
C LEU A 13 9.24 13.54 13.85
N VAL A 14 8.72 14.00 14.98
CA VAL A 14 8.17 15.35 15.14
C VAL A 14 9.24 16.40 14.85
N ARG A 15 10.43 16.28 15.46
CA ARG A 15 11.55 17.21 15.18
C ARG A 15 11.96 17.21 13.71
N ILE A 16 11.94 16.05 13.04
CA ILE A 16 12.17 15.98 11.58
C ILE A 16 11.11 16.77 10.83
N SER A 17 9.82 16.59 11.17
CA SER A 17 8.75 17.32 10.52
C SER A 17 8.90 18.84 10.66
N GLU A 18 9.35 19.33 11.82
CA GLU A 18 9.62 20.76 12.08
C GLU A 18 10.75 21.32 11.22
N THR A 19 11.77 20.48 10.92
CA THR A 19 12.96 20.92 10.15
C THR A 19 12.75 20.98 8.66
N LEU A 20 11.64 20.46 8.11
CA LEU A 20 11.36 20.43 6.67
C LEU A 20 10.82 21.77 6.10
N GLY A 21 10.65 22.78 6.94
CA GLY A 21 10.31 24.15 6.52
C GLY A 21 8.95 24.29 5.84
N GLY A 22 8.01 23.40 6.14
CA GLY A 22 6.63 23.48 5.60
C GLY A 22 6.49 23.09 4.12
N GLN A 23 7.44 22.36 3.54
CA GLN A 23 7.48 22.05 2.10
C GLN A 23 7.48 20.55 1.80
N LEU A 24 6.62 19.77 2.45
CA LEU A 24 6.47 18.35 2.19
C LEU A 24 5.03 18.06 1.72
N PRO A 25 4.73 18.08 0.43
CA PRO A 25 3.36 17.82 -0.05
C PRO A 25 2.96 16.34 0.06
N ILE A 26 3.91 15.43 0.00
CA ILE A 26 3.65 13.97 0.01
C ILE A 26 4.53 13.29 1.04
N LEU A 27 3.92 12.47 1.90
CA LEU A 27 4.60 11.58 2.83
C LEU A 27 4.32 10.12 2.48
N ILE A 28 5.37 9.33 2.30
CA ILE A 28 5.23 7.88 2.08
C ILE A 28 5.77 7.15 3.30
N ILE A 29 4.91 6.39 3.96
CA ILE A 29 5.28 5.57 5.10
C ILE A 29 5.26 4.11 4.66
N ALA A 30 6.46 3.55 4.56
CA ALA A 30 6.71 2.18 4.14
C ALA A 30 7.69 1.51 5.11
N GLY A 31 8.06 0.26 4.84
CA GLY A 31 9.02 -0.50 5.64
C GLY A 31 8.45 -1.86 5.97
N GLY A 32 8.65 -2.40 7.18
CA GLY A 32 8.10 -3.70 7.54
C GLY A 32 6.57 -3.68 7.49
N GLU A 33 5.94 -3.19 8.54
CA GLU A 33 4.48 -2.97 8.60
C GLU A 33 4.23 -1.70 9.41
N PRO A 34 3.82 -0.59 8.79
CA PRO A 34 3.66 0.69 9.47
C PRO A 34 2.68 0.64 10.65
N PHE A 35 1.61 -0.10 10.50
CA PHE A 35 0.57 -0.22 11.52
C PHE A 35 0.98 -1.04 12.76
N THR A 36 2.21 -1.55 12.81
CA THR A 36 2.80 -2.05 14.07
C THR A 36 3.26 -0.92 14.99
N ARG A 37 3.45 0.30 14.46
CA ARG A 37 3.70 1.51 15.23
C ARG A 37 2.43 1.94 15.94
N LYS A 38 2.48 2.07 17.27
CA LYS A 38 1.31 2.48 18.05
C LYS A 38 0.99 3.98 17.91
N ASP A 39 1.98 4.76 17.53
CA ASP A 39 1.96 6.21 17.38
C ASP A 39 1.89 6.66 15.91
N LEU A 40 1.46 5.78 14.99
CA LEU A 40 1.38 6.10 13.57
C LEU A 40 0.48 7.32 13.28
N PRO A 41 -0.73 7.45 13.86
CA PRO A 41 -1.57 8.62 13.65
C PRO A 41 -0.92 9.91 14.14
N GLU A 42 -0.26 9.89 15.31
CA GLU A 42 0.46 11.04 15.87
C GLU A 42 1.60 11.50 14.95
N VAL A 43 2.33 10.55 14.37
CA VAL A 43 3.40 10.86 13.42
C VAL A 43 2.82 11.53 12.17
N VAL A 44 1.77 10.97 11.58
CA VAL A 44 1.13 11.55 10.39
C VAL A 44 0.62 12.96 10.69
N ARG A 45 -0.05 13.16 11.83
CA ARG A 45 -0.55 14.46 12.25
C ARG A 45 0.58 15.49 12.40
N ALA A 46 1.71 15.13 13.03
CA ALA A 46 2.83 16.04 13.18
C ALA A 46 3.37 16.53 11.81
N PHE A 47 3.49 15.63 10.83
CA PHE A 47 3.86 16.04 9.48
C PHE A 47 2.78 16.89 8.79
N TYR A 48 1.51 16.62 9.04
CA TYR A 48 0.39 17.40 8.52
C TYR A 48 0.38 18.83 9.07
N GLU A 49 0.57 18.98 10.39
CA GLU A 49 0.56 20.28 11.07
C GLU A 49 1.80 21.14 10.75
N ASN A 50 2.99 20.51 10.68
CA ASN A 50 4.26 21.22 10.48
C ASN A 50 4.61 21.45 9.01
N ASN A 51 3.92 20.78 8.08
CA ASN A 51 4.19 20.88 6.65
C ASN A 51 2.88 21.10 5.88
N LYS A 52 2.98 21.53 4.64
CA LYS A 52 1.83 21.60 3.73
C LYS A 52 1.53 20.22 3.15
N LEU A 53 1.31 19.22 4.02
CA LEU A 53 1.09 17.86 3.59
C LEU A 53 -0.28 17.73 2.92
N GLU A 54 -0.30 17.36 1.64
CA GLU A 54 -1.50 17.18 0.83
C GLU A 54 -1.93 15.71 0.78
N SER A 55 -0.94 14.79 0.85
CA SER A 55 -1.19 13.36 0.71
C SER A 55 -0.26 12.52 1.58
N VAL A 56 -0.80 11.44 2.17
CA VAL A 56 -0.03 10.40 2.83
C VAL A 56 -0.29 9.04 2.18
N TYR A 57 0.78 8.28 1.93
CA TYR A 57 0.73 6.91 1.43
C TYR A 57 1.18 5.95 2.52
N LEU A 58 0.30 5.06 2.95
CA LEU A 58 0.54 4.03 3.96
C LEU A 58 0.62 2.67 3.28
N MET A 59 1.83 2.10 3.20
CA MET A 59 2.04 0.80 2.55
C MET A 59 1.93 -0.32 3.57
N SER A 60 0.92 -1.18 3.45
CA SER A 60 0.61 -2.24 4.41
C SER A 60 0.47 -3.60 3.75
N ASN A 61 0.73 -4.67 4.52
CA ASN A 61 0.39 -6.03 4.12
C ASN A 61 -1.08 -6.40 4.40
N GLY A 62 -1.86 -5.50 5.00
CA GLY A 62 -3.28 -5.71 5.32
C GLY A 62 -3.55 -6.71 6.44
N GLY A 63 -2.52 -7.23 7.11
CA GLY A 63 -2.65 -8.38 8.04
C GLY A 63 -3.16 -8.06 9.44
N ILE A 64 -3.21 -6.78 9.84
CA ILE A 64 -3.56 -6.33 11.20
C ILE A 64 -4.76 -5.38 11.18
N GLN A 65 -5.91 -5.88 10.71
CA GLN A 65 -7.17 -5.12 10.56
C GLN A 65 -7.55 -4.34 11.80
N GLN A 66 -7.43 -4.96 12.99
CA GLN A 66 -7.76 -4.35 14.29
C GLN A 66 -6.92 -3.10 14.62
N ARG A 67 -5.82 -2.87 13.89
CA ARG A 67 -4.99 -1.66 14.00
C ARG A 67 -5.23 -0.72 12.83
N ILE A 68 -5.32 -1.26 11.62
CA ILE A 68 -5.45 -0.47 10.39
C ILE A 68 -6.72 0.39 10.42
N MET A 69 -7.86 -0.20 10.76
CA MET A 69 -9.15 0.52 10.74
C MET A 69 -9.17 1.72 11.69
N PRO A 70 -8.90 1.57 13.01
CA PRO A 70 -8.93 2.70 13.92
C PRO A 70 -7.82 3.74 13.63
N ASP A 71 -6.63 3.31 13.20
CA ASP A 71 -5.54 4.24 12.90
C ASP A 71 -5.84 5.07 11.65
N VAL A 72 -6.40 4.47 10.58
CA VAL A 72 -6.84 5.19 9.38
C VAL A 72 -7.98 6.15 9.70
N GLN A 73 -9.00 5.70 10.46
CA GLN A 73 -10.09 6.56 10.88
C GLN A 73 -9.58 7.78 11.65
N ARG A 74 -8.68 7.54 12.62
CA ARG A 74 -8.09 8.61 13.42
C ARG A 74 -7.29 9.62 12.57
N ILE A 75 -6.50 9.14 11.59
CA ILE A 75 -5.78 10.03 10.66
C ILE A 75 -6.77 10.88 9.86
N LEU A 76 -7.85 10.27 9.37
CA LEU A 76 -8.89 10.97 8.64
C LEU A 76 -9.58 12.02 9.50
N ASP A 77 -9.85 11.76 10.77
CA ASP A 77 -10.51 12.69 11.69
C ASP A 77 -9.57 13.84 12.11
N GLU A 78 -8.31 13.54 12.43
CA GLU A 78 -7.32 14.52 12.92
C GLU A 78 -6.69 15.36 11.80
N CYS A 79 -6.76 14.89 10.53
CA CYS A 79 -6.17 15.58 9.37
C CYS A 79 -7.24 15.82 8.26
N PRO A 80 -8.17 16.75 8.45
CA PRO A 80 -9.41 16.86 7.63
C PRO A 80 -9.18 17.16 6.14
N ASN A 81 -8.05 17.75 5.75
CA ASN A 81 -7.75 18.10 4.35
C ASN A 81 -6.69 17.16 3.73
N LEU A 82 -6.26 16.13 4.45
CA LEU A 82 -5.25 15.19 3.99
C LEU A 82 -5.87 14.10 3.13
N ASN A 83 -5.33 13.89 1.92
CA ASN A 83 -5.64 12.70 1.13
C ASN A 83 -4.87 11.51 1.70
N VAL A 84 -5.58 10.45 2.04
CA VAL A 84 -5.01 9.24 2.64
C VAL A 84 -5.08 8.09 1.65
N THR A 85 -3.95 7.53 1.28
CA THR A 85 -3.88 6.32 0.47
C THR A 85 -3.39 5.15 1.32
N VAL A 86 -4.15 4.07 1.34
CA VAL A 86 -3.69 2.78 1.88
C VAL A 86 -3.40 1.85 0.72
N ALA A 87 -2.11 1.55 0.51
CA ALA A 87 -1.65 0.64 -0.53
C ALA A 87 -1.39 -0.75 0.05
N LEU A 88 -2.22 -1.72 -0.32
CA LEU A 88 -2.17 -3.07 0.22
C LEU A 88 -1.30 -3.97 -0.66
N GLY A 89 -0.33 -4.63 -0.02
CA GLY A 89 0.56 -5.59 -0.67
C GLY A 89 -0.16 -6.93 -0.91
N ILE A 90 -0.62 -7.16 -2.15
CA ILE A 90 -1.30 -8.40 -2.57
C ILE A 90 -0.54 -8.94 -3.78
N ASP A 91 0.26 -10.00 -3.59
CA ASP A 91 1.23 -10.48 -4.59
C ASP A 91 0.72 -11.64 -5.45
N GLY A 92 -0.58 -11.90 -5.48
CA GLY A 92 -1.20 -12.95 -6.29
C GLY A 92 -2.57 -13.36 -5.76
N LEU A 93 -3.14 -14.40 -6.35
CA LEU A 93 -4.31 -15.08 -5.80
C LEU A 93 -3.94 -15.78 -4.49
N LYS A 94 -4.94 -16.33 -3.79
CA LYS A 94 -4.80 -16.83 -2.43
C LYS A 94 -3.57 -17.71 -2.21
N GLU A 95 -3.43 -18.77 -3.01
CA GLU A 95 -2.34 -19.74 -2.86
C GLU A 95 -0.96 -19.10 -3.11
N ASP A 96 -0.87 -18.27 -4.17
CA ASP A 96 0.37 -17.61 -4.55
C ASP A 96 0.78 -16.57 -3.50
N ASN A 97 -0.18 -15.74 -3.07
CA ASN A 97 0.06 -14.72 -2.05
C ASN A 97 0.50 -15.33 -0.71
N GLU A 98 -0.17 -16.39 -0.26
CA GLU A 98 0.16 -17.06 1.02
C GLU A 98 1.52 -17.75 0.96
N LYS A 99 1.86 -18.36 -0.17
CA LYS A 99 3.18 -18.96 -0.42
C LYS A 99 4.28 -17.90 -0.41
N ILE A 100 4.08 -16.77 -1.11
CA ILE A 100 5.05 -15.67 -1.17
C ILE A 100 5.23 -15.03 0.21
N ARG A 101 4.14 -14.80 0.94
CA ARG A 101 4.15 -14.20 2.28
C ARG A 101 4.58 -15.18 3.38
N GLY A 102 4.60 -16.49 3.09
CA GLY A 102 4.91 -17.54 4.08
C GLY A 102 3.92 -17.57 5.24
N LYS A 103 2.66 -17.20 5.01
CA LYS A 103 1.66 -17.09 6.07
C LYS A 103 0.26 -17.40 5.55
N GLU A 104 -0.30 -18.49 6.02
CA GLU A 104 -1.69 -18.89 5.79
C GLU A 104 -2.67 -17.83 6.32
N GLY A 105 -3.77 -17.61 5.61
CA GLY A 105 -4.79 -16.60 5.92
C GLY A 105 -4.34 -15.15 5.69
N SER A 106 -3.13 -14.91 5.15
CA SER A 106 -2.66 -13.56 4.86
C SER A 106 -3.45 -12.91 3.74
N TRP A 107 -3.86 -13.69 2.74
CA TRP A 107 -4.67 -13.20 1.62
C TRP A 107 -6.07 -12.78 2.08
N ASP A 108 -6.76 -13.65 2.84
CA ASP A 108 -8.11 -13.36 3.36
C ASP A 108 -8.11 -12.08 4.21
N LYS A 109 -7.06 -11.88 5.02
CA LYS A 109 -6.89 -10.66 5.83
C LYS A 109 -6.69 -9.43 4.97
N ALA A 110 -5.82 -9.49 3.96
CA ALA A 110 -5.56 -8.36 3.08
C ALA A 110 -6.81 -7.96 2.29
N ILE A 111 -7.54 -8.93 1.74
CA ILE A 111 -8.81 -8.69 1.02
C ILE A 111 -9.88 -8.14 1.96
N GLY A 112 -10.02 -8.72 3.16
CA GLY A 112 -10.95 -8.20 4.17
C GLY A 112 -10.62 -6.76 4.59
N THR A 113 -9.33 -6.43 4.74
CA THR A 113 -8.87 -5.06 5.00
C THR A 113 -9.23 -4.13 3.85
N ALA A 114 -8.99 -4.53 2.60
CA ALA A 114 -9.34 -3.73 1.43
C ALA A 114 -10.83 -3.37 1.41
N ARG A 115 -11.69 -4.36 1.60
CA ARG A 115 -13.16 -4.17 1.59
C ARG A 115 -13.63 -3.25 2.73
N GLN A 116 -13.09 -3.41 3.94
CA GLN A 116 -13.43 -2.52 5.06
C GLN A 116 -12.99 -1.07 4.81
N LEU A 117 -11.79 -0.86 4.23
CA LEU A 117 -11.34 0.46 3.83
C LEU A 117 -12.21 1.07 2.73
N GLN A 118 -12.64 0.27 1.75
CA GLN A 118 -13.59 0.69 0.73
C GLN A 118 -14.96 1.10 1.30
N ASP A 119 -15.40 0.46 2.39
CA ASP A 119 -16.64 0.87 3.08
C ASP A 119 -16.48 2.23 3.77
N ILE A 120 -15.34 2.51 4.39
CA ILE A 120 -15.01 3.86 4.92
C ILE A 120 -14.93 4.88 3.79
N GLN A 121 -14.30 4.54 2.67
CA GLN A 121 -14.14 5.40 1.51
C GLN A 121 -15.48 5.90 0.94
N LYS A 122 -16.53 5.09 0.96
CA LYS A 122 -17.87 5.50 0.51
C LYS A 122 -18.39 6.74 1.25
N GLN A 123 -17.97 6.92 2.51
CA GLN A 123 -18.35 8.05 3.34
C GLN A 123 -17.29 9.17 3.33
N ILE A 124 -16.02 8.80 3.11
CA ILE A 124 -14.88 9.73 3.14
C ILE A 124 -14.08 9.61 1.82
N PRO A 125 -14.47 10.35 0.76
CA PRO A 125 -13.89 10.20 -0.59
C PRO A 125 -12.39 10.52 -0.72
N ARG A 126 -11.78 11.15 0.29
CA ARG A 126 -10.33 11.42 0.34
C ARG A 126 -9.49 10.25 0.87
N LEU A 127 -10.12 9.11 1.14
CA LEU A 127 -9.44 7.83 1.36
C LEU A 127 -9.36 7.09 0.02
N ASP A 128 -8.16 6.71 -0.40
CA ASP A 128 -7.92 5.83 -1.54
C ASP A 128 -7.44 4.46 -1.08
N VAL A 129 -7.97 3.41 -1.69
CA VAL A 129 -7.59 2.01 -1.45
C VAL A 129 -6.91 1.47 -2.68
N GLN A 130 -5.61 1.29 -2.62
CA GLN A 130 -4.79 0.82 -3.73
C GLN A 130 -4.20 -0.57 -3.46
N THR A 131 -3.81 -1.27 -4.52
CA THR A 131 -3.00 -2.49 -4.41
C THR A 131 -1.61 -2.26 -4.93
N CYS A 132 -0.65 -2.92 -4.30
CA CYS A 132 0.75 -2.93 -4.72
C CYS A 132 1.23 -4.37 -4.79
N THR A 133 1.71 -4.78 -5.96
CA THR A 133 2.16 -6.14 -6.23
C THR A 133 3.60 -6.14 -6.71
N CYS A 134 4.39 -7.05 -6.18
CA CYS A 134 5.70 -7.35 -6.71
C CYS A 134 5.59 -8.51 -7.72
N PHE A 135 5.79 -8.20 -9.02
CA PHE A 135 5.85 -9.21 -10.07
C PHE A 135 7.16 -9.98 -9.95
N MET A 136 7.06 -11.29 -9.81
CA MET A 136 8.19 -12.19 -9.56
C MET A 136 7.93 -13.58 -10.16
N ASN A 137 8.95 -14.43 -10.18
CA ASN A 137 8.83 -15.78 -10.74
C ASN A 137 7.67 -16.58 -10.12
N SER A 138 7.48 -16.47 -8.81
CA SER A 138 6.45 -17.24 -8.08
C SER A 138 5.01 -16.86 -8.42
N ASN A 139 4.73 -15.67 -9.00
CA ASN A 139 3.36 -15.25 -9.33
C ASN A 139 3.12 -14.97 -10.82
N GLN A 140 4.17 -14.99 -11.66
CA GLN A 140 4.05 -14.58 -13.06
C GLN A 140 3.10 -15.44 -13.90
N ASP A 141 2.94 -16.73 -13.57
CA ASP A 141 2.13 -17.63 -14.37
C ASP A 141 0.64 -17.35 -14.26
N ARG A 142 0.18 -16.92 -13.09
CA ARG A 142 -1.21 -16.60 -12.81
C ARG A 142 -1.49 -15.09 -12.70
N ILE A 143 -0.57 -14.27 -13.17
CA ILE A 143 -0.64 -12.81 -12.96
C ILE A 143 -1.84 -12.17 -13.68
N PHE A 144 -2.31 -12.72 -14.79
CA PHE A 144 -3.47 -12.21 -15.50
C PHE A 144 -4.78 -12.59 -14.79
N GLU A 145 -4.89 -13.79 -14.22
CA GLU A 145 -6.02 -14.20 -13.37
C GLU A 145 -6.12 -13.29 -12.12
N TRP A 146 -4.96 -13.01 -11.49
CA TRP A 146 -4.88 -12.07 -10.39
C TRP A 146 -5.33 -10.66 -10.80
N TYR A 147 -4.90 -10.19 -11.98
CA TYR A 147 -5.33 -8.88 -12.49
C TYR A 147 -6.84 -8.82 -12.73
N ASP A 148 -7.43 -9.87 -13.31
CA ASP A 148 -8.87 -9.98 -13.53
C ASP A 148 -9.64 -9.96 -12.19
N PHE A 149 -9.16 -10.67 -11.17
CA PHE A 149 -9.71 -10.60 -9.82
C PHE A 149 -9.70 -9.17 -9.27
N LEU A 150 -8.58 -8.46 -9.38
CA LEU A 150 -8.51 -7.07 -8.91
C LEU A 150 -9.46 -6.17 -9.69
N ARG A 151 -9.51 -6.31 -11.01
CA ARG A 151 -10.30 -5.49 -11.89
C ARG A 151 -11.82 -5.68 -11.70
N TYR A 152 -12.26 -6.91 -11.56
CA TYR A 152 -13.70 -7.23 -11.59
C TYR A 152 -14.31 -7.47 -10.21
N GLU A 153 -13.53 -7.95 -9.26
CA GLU A 153 -14.04 -8.34 -7.94
C GLU A 153 -13.63 -7.38 -6.82
N LEU A 154 -12.33 -7.09 -6.67
CA LEU A 154 -11.87 -6.21 -5.59
C LEU A 154 -12.04 -4.72 -5.93
N LYS A 155 -11.79 -4.32 -7.17
CA LYS A 155 -11.94 -2.95 -7.70
C LYS A 155 -11.24 -1.88 -6.86
N PRO A 156 -9.93 -1.98 -6.62
CA PRO A 156 -9.19 -0.92 -5.93
C PRO A 156 -9.14 0.34 -6.79
N ASP A 157 -8.89 1.49 -6.17
CA ASP A 157 -8.75 2.75 -6.89
C ASP A 157 -7.57 2.74 -7.87
N LYS A 158 -6.49 2.05 -7.50
CA LYS A 158 -5.31 1.88 -8.35
C LYS A 158 -4.66 0.52 -8.15
N ILE A 159 -4.17 -0.05 -9.25
CA ILE A 159 -3.36 -1.27 -9.26
C ILE A 159 -1.93 -0.89 -9.61
N ASN A 160 -1.02 -1.04 -8.65
CA ASN A 160 0.39 -0.78 -8.84
C ASN A 160 1.15 -2.12 -8.94
N VAL A 161 1.94 -2.28 -9.99
CA VAL A 161 2.76 -3.48 -10.20
C VAL A 161 4.21 -3.06 -10.42
N ASN A 162 5.10 -3.56 -9.57
CA ASN A 162 6.53 -3.40 -9.69
C ASN A 162 7.17 -4.78 -9.87
N TYR A 163 8.22 -4.90 -10.67
CA TYR A 163 8.96 -6.15 -10.72
C TYR A 163 10.01 -6.24 -9.61
N ILE A 164 10.30 -7.47 -9.20
CA ILE A 164 11.27 -7.76 -8.16
C ILE A 164 12.69 -7.33 -8.54
N ARG A 165 13.46 -6.82 -7.58
CA ARG A 165 14.82 -6.30 -7.79
C ARG A 165 15.80 -6.86 -6.76
N PRO A 166 17.08 -7.12 -7.16
CA PRO A 166 18.14 -7.38 -6.19
C PRO A 166 18.37 -6.15 -5.29
N PRO A 167 19.01 -6.28 -4.12
CA PRO A 167 19.60 -7.51 -3.57
C PRO A 167 18.65 -8.32 -2.66
N SER A 168 17.42 -7.87 -2.41
CA SER A 168 16.51 -8.47 -1.42
C SER A 168 15.82 -9.74 -1.93
N ALA A 169 15.87 -10.00 -3.23
CA ALA A 169 15.21 -11.13 -3.84
C ALA A 169 16.11 -12.39 -3.83
N LYS A 170 15.51 -13.56 -3.67
CA LYS A 170 16.16 -14.82 -3.98
C LYS A 170 16.43 -14.90 -5.48
N ALA A 171 17.54 -15.49 -5.90
CA ALA A 171 17.94 -15.55 -7.31
C ALA A 171 16.85 -16.17 -8.21
N GLU A 172 16.15 -17.19 -7.73
CA GLU A 172 15.05 -17.84 -8.43
C GLU A 172 13.87 -16.91 -8.74
N GLU A 173 13.58 -15.94 -7.87
CA GLU A 173 12.50 -14.98 -8.05
C GLU A 173 12.80 -13.92 -9.12
N LEU A 174 14.07 -13.74 -9.47
CA LEU A 174 14.50 -12.80 -10.52
C LEU A 174 14.28 -13.33 -11.94
N ASN A 175 13.96 -14.61 -12.10
CA ASN A 175 13.68 -15.22 -13.41
C ASN A 175 12.26 -14.89 -13.88
N ILE A 176 12.04 -13.64 -14.27
CA ILE A 176 10.75 -13.12 -14.69
C ILE A 176 10.62 -13.04 -16.22
N ASP A 177 9.43 -13.31 -16.74
CA ASP A 177 9.07 -13.06 -18.13
C ASP A 177 8.72 -11.57 -18.32
N LEU A 178 9.64 -10.80 -18.87
CA LEU A 178 9.47 -9.37 -19.15
C LEU A 178 8.36 -9.07 -20.16
N ASN A 179 8.01 -10.00 -21.05
CA ASN A 179 6.91 -9.81 -21.99
C ASN A 179 5.56 -9.90 -21.28
N ARG A 180 5.42 -10.84 -20.32
CA ARG A 180 4.24 -10.89 -19.45
C ARG A 180 4.11 -9.60 -18.63
N TYR A 181 5.22 -9.12 -18.03
CA TYR A 181 5.21 -7.87 -17.27
C TYR A 181 4.77 -6.68 -18.14
N ARG A 182 5.34 -6.53 -19.35
CA ARG A 182 4.96 -5.46 -20.30
C ARG A 182 3.49 -5.54 -20.68
N LYS A 183 3.00 -6.74 -21.00
CA LYS A 183 1.58 -6.94 -21.33
C LYS A 183 0.67 -6.54 -20.19
N LEU A 184 0.98 -6.95 -18.96
CA LEU A 184 0.22 -6.56 -17.77
C LEU A 184 0.22 -5.05 -17.58
N SER A 185 1.38 -4.38 -17.68
CA SER A 185 1.48 -2.93 -17.57
C SER A 185 0.62 -2.22 -18.62
N GLN A 186 0.63 -2.68 -19.87
CA GLN A 186 -0.21 -2.12 -20.94
C GLN A 186 -1.72 -2.30 -20.67
N MET A 187 -2.12 -3.43 -20.08
CA MET A 187 -3.52 -3.66 -19.68
C MET A 187 -3.94 -2.68 -18.58
N ILE A 188 -3.10 -2.50 -17.55
CA ILE A 188 -3.34 -1.57 -16.44
C ILE A 188 -3.45 -0.13 -16.96
N ASP A 189 -2.52 0.29 -17.81
CA ASP A 189 -2.50 1.63 -18.41
C ASP A 189 -3.75 1.88 -19.27
N SER A 190 -4.13 0.91 -20.08
CA SER A 190 -5.34 1.00 -20.93
C SER A 190 -6.61 1.14 -20.08
N ASP A 191 -6.73 0.38 -19.00
CA ASP A 191 -7.90 0.45 -18.12
C ASP A 191 -7.91 1.74 -17.29
N SER A 192 -6.77 2.26 -16.92
CA SER A 192 -6.64 3.57 -16.27
C SER A 192 -7.08 4.70 -17.21
N GLN A 193 -6.68 4.66 -18.49
CA GLN A 193 -7.11 5.65 -19.49
C GLN A 193 -8.60 5.60 -19.79
N ARG A 194 -9.22 4.42 -19.73
CA ARG A 194 -10.66 4.22 -19.93
C ARG A 194 -11.51 4.54 -18.69
N GLY A 195 -10.88 4.91 -17.57
CA GLY A 195 -11.56 5.18 -16.31
C GLY A 195 -12.12 3.95 -15.60
N VAL A 196 -11.67 2.75 -15.99
CA VAL A 196 -12.04 1.49 -15.33
C VAL A 196 -11.34 1.40 -13.96
N ILE A 197 -10.15 1.98 -13.88
CA ILE A 197 -9.37 2.19 -12.65
C ILE A 197 -9.18 3.69 -12.53
N LYS A 198 -9.41 4.28 -11.34
CA LYS A 198 -9.20 5.72 -11.13
C LYS A 198 -7.76 6.13 -11.48
N ASN A 199 -7.62 7.18 -12.26
CA ASN A 199 -6.33 7.77 -12.57
C ASN A 199 -6.22 9.10 -11.81
N HIS A 200 -5.46 9.12 -10.71
CA HIS A 200 -5.29 10.30 -9.88
C HIS A 200 -4.23 11.30 -10.39
N TYR A 201 -3.65 11.03 -11.56
CA TYR A 201 -2.73 11.96 -12.22
C TYR A 201 -3.44 12.69 -13.37
N LYS A 202 -4.27 13.66 -13.03
CA LYS A 202 -4.64 14.77 -13.91
C LYS A 202 -4.16 16.05 -13.30
#